data_fe4b4d7bd317f1a61c890bc7a19a607e
#
_entry.id   fe4b4d7bd317f1a61c890bc7a19a607e
#
_cell.length_a   1.000
_cell.length_b   1.000
_cell.length_c   1.000
_cell.angle_alpha   90.00
_cell.angle_beta   90.00
_cell.angle_gamma   90.00
#
_symmetry.space_group_name_H-M   'P 1'
#
loop_
_entity.id
_entity.type
_entity.pdbx_description
1 polymer ?
#
loop_
_entity_poly.entity_id
_entity_poly.type
_entity_poly.pdbx_seq_one_letter_code
_entity_poly.pdbx_strand_id
1 'polypeptide(L)'
;MKTGVVATTDSEILIERSGAVTTITLHRPDALNALTPSMLVSLDNAVGAAIDDPTQRVVVLTGTGRAFSAGVDLKALGDRALVNGVVGDILDVPARALTDKLANGSIVSIAKVNGFCFTGALEIALACDIMVVADEA
;
A
#
# COMPACT_ATOMS: atom_id res chain seq x y z
N MET A 1 -16.33 -19.30 7.84
CA MET A 1 -15.14 -18.52 7.49
C MET A 1 -14.78 -17.60 8.64
N LYS A 2 -13.63 -17.77 9.26
CA LYS A 2 -13.19 -16.85 10.31
C LYS A 2 -12.48 -15.66 9.67
N THR A 3 -13.09 -14.49 9.73
CA THR A 3 -12.44 -13.23 9.41
C THR A 3 -11.50 -12.88 10.56
N GLY A 4 -10.22 -13.06 10.38
CA GLY A 4 -9.21 -12.67 11.36
C GLY A 4 -8.68 -11.30 11.02
N VAL A 5 -8.97 -10.28 11.84
CA VAL A 5 -8.27 -9.01 11.77
C VAL A 5 -6.93 -9.18 12.48
N VAL A 6 -5.85 -9.21 11.74
CA VAL A 6 -4.51 -9.13 12.32
C VAL A 6 -4.14 -7.65 12.32
N ALA A 7 -4.45 -6.96 13.42
CA ALA A 7 -3.92 -5.62 13.63
C ALA A 7 -2.40 -5.73 13.79
N THR A 8 -1.65 -5.14 12.87
CA THR A 8 -0.23 -4.92 13.09
C THR A 8 -0.06 -3.90 14.21
N THR A 9 1.02 -4.01 15.00
CA THR A 9 1.38 -3.03 16.03
C THR A 9 1.70 -1.65 15.46
N ASP A 10 1.83 -1.55 14.14
CA ASP A 10 1.96 -0.31 13.39
C ASP A 10 0.57 0.11 12.90
N SER A 11 0.03 1.19 13.47
CA SER A 11 -1.32 1.68 13.19
C SER A 11 -1.48 2.32 11.80
N GLU A 12 -0.42 2.42 10.99
CA GLU A 12 -0.45 3.06 9.66
C GLU A 12 -1.08 2.19 8.57
N ILE A 13 -1.12 0.86 8.77
CA ILE A 13 -1.82 -0.06 7.89
C ILE A 13 -2.65 -1.06 8.71
N LEU A 14 -3.76 -1.50 8.13
CA LEU A 14 -4.59 -2.56 8.69
C LEU A 14 -4.56 -3.75 7.74
N ILE A 15 -4.43 -4.96 8.28
CA ILE A 15 -4.42 -6.20 7.52
C ILE A 15 -5.58 -7.06 7.95
N GLU A 16 -6.41 -7.45 7.00
CA GLU A 16 -7.55 -8.34 7.20
C GLU A 16 -7.46 -9.52 6.24
N ARG A 17 -7.70 -10.71 6.76
CA ARG A 17 -7.75 -11.94 5.96
C ARG A 17 -9.15 -12.51 6.00
N SER A 18 -9.71 -12.80 4.83
CA SER A 18 -11.00 -13.45 4.66
C SER A 18 -10.86 -14.53 3.58
N GLY A 19 -10.87 -15.79 3.97
CA GLY A 19 -10.60 -16.89 3.05
C GLY A 19 -9.23 -16.73 2.38
N ALA A 20 -9.20 -16.75 1.06
CA ALA A 20 -7.98 -16.61 0.25
C ALA A 20 -7.62 -15.16 -0.11
N VAL A 21 -8.30 -14.18 0.49
CA VAL A 21 -8.11 -12.75 0.22
C VAL A 21 -7.47 -12.05 1.41
N THR A 22 -6.34 -11.39 1.18
CA THR A 22 -5.71 -10.48 2.13
C THR A 22 -6.01 -9.05 1.71
N THR A 23 -6.70 -8.29 2.56
CA THR A 23 -6.94 -6.86 2.34
C THR A 23 -6.00 -6.04 3.21
N ILE A 24 -5.24 -5.15 2.59
CA ILE A 24 -4.33 -4.22 3.24
C ILE A 24 -4.91 -2.82 3.07
N THR A 25 -5.24 -2.19 4.18
CA THR A 25 -5.84 -0.85 4.19
C THR A 25 -4.83 0.18 4.69
N LEU A 26 -4.57 1.20 3.88
CA LEU A 26 -3.80 2.38 4.30
C LEU A 26 -4.62 3.12 5.36
N HIS A 27 -4.03 3.36 6.53
CA HIS A 27 -4.77 3.85 7.70
C HIS A 27 -4.11 5.03 8.38
N ARG A 28 -4.09 6.15 7.66
CA ARG A 28 -3.73 7.49 8.15
C ARG A 28 -4.74 8.52 7.63
N PRO A 29 -6.04 8.36 7.94
CA PRO A 29 -7.11 9.16 7.31
C PRO A 29 -6.94 10.67 7.52
N ASP A 30 -6.40 11.11 8.67
CA ASP A 30 -6.14 12.51 8.96
C ASP A 30 -5.05 13.14 8.08
N ALA A 31 -4.19 12.33 7.49
CA ALA A 31 -3.16 12.72 6.55
C ALA A 31 -3.46 12.25 5.11
N LEU A 32 -4.73 11.95 4.79
CA LEU A 32 -5.16 11.41 3.51
C LEU A 32 -4.35 10.17 3.09
N ASN A 33 -3.99 9.33 4.04
CA ASN A 33 -3.18 8.13 3.86
C ASN A 33 -1.84 8.39 3.15
N ALA A 34 -1.23 9.56 3.38
CA ALA A 34 0.06 9.90 2.82
C ALA A 34 1.12 8.87 3.26
N LEU A 35 1.97 8.50 2.31
CA LEU A 35 2.93 7.40 2.46
C LEU A 35 4.19 7.86 3.21
N THR A 36 4.42 7.27 4.36
CA THR A 36 5.68 7.41 5.11
C THR A 36 6.67 6.31 4.70
N PRO A 37 7.98 6.47 4.95
CA PRO A 37 8.94 5.39 4.73
C PRO A 37 8.60 4.11 5.50
N SER A 38 8.18 4.22 6.77
CA SER A 38 7.75 3.08 7.59
C SER A 38 6.53 2.38 7.01
N MET A 39 5.59 3.14 6.49
CA MET A 39 4.39 2.61 5.84
C MET A 39 4.72 1.82 4.58
N LEU A 40 5.65 2.31 3.75
CA LEU A 40 6.11 1.59 2.56
C LEU A 40 6.78 0.26 2.92
N VAL A 41 7.61 0.24 3.97
CA VAL A 41 8.22 -1.00 4.48
C VAL A 41 7.15 -1.96 4.98
N SER A 42 6.18 -1.46 5.74
CA SER A 42 5.07 -2.29 6.25
C SER A 42 4.20 -2.87 5.11
N LEU A 43 3.93 -2.08 4.08
CA LEU A 43 3.21 -2.54 2.88
C LEU A 43 3.99 -3.62 2.13
N ASP A 44 5.28 -3.41 1.90
CA ASP A 44 6.14 -4.38 1.24
C ASP A 44 6.17 -5.72 1.99
N ASN A 45 6.34 -5.66 3.31
CA ASN A 45 6.32 -6.84 4.17
C ASN A 45 4.96 -7.55 4.15
N ALA A 46 3.86 -6.80 4.20
CA ALA A 46 2.51 -7.37 4.20
C ALA A 46 2.18 -8.07 2.87
N VAL A 47 2.54 -7.46 1.75
CA VAL A 47 2.37 -8.09 0.42
C VAL A 47 3.27 -9.32 0.30
N GLY A 48 4.52 -9.25 0.73
CA GLY A 48 5.43 -10.39 0.76
C GLY A 48 4.90 -11.55 1.59
N ALA A 49 4.34 -11.28 2.76
CA ALA A 49 3.72 -12.30 3.61
C ALA A 49 2.50 -12.96 2.94
N ALA A 50 1.70 -12.20 2.20
CA ALA A 50 0.57 -12.74 1.45
C ALA A 50 1.05 -13.64 0.30
N ILE A 51 2.13 -13.27 -0.39
CA ILE A 51 2.74 -14.08 -1.46
C ILE A 51 3.27 -15.40 -0.91
N ASP A 52 3.92 -15.36 0.24
CA ASP A 52 4.55 -16.54 0.87
C ASP A 52 3.52 -17.48 1.52
N ASP A 53 2.31 -17.02 1.75
CA ASP A 53 1.24 -17.83 2.33
C ASP A 53 0.48 -18.62 1.24
N PRO A 54 0.62 -19.97 1.19
CA PRO A 54 -0.01 -20.77 0.15
C PRO A 54 -1.54 -20.78 0.20
N THR A 55 -2.14 -20.31 1.28
CA THR A 55 -3.60 -20.18 1.43
C THR A 55 -4.16 -18.89 0.81
N GLN A 56 -3.31 -17.91 0.55
CA GLN A 56 -3.71 -16.64 -0.04
C GLN A 56 -3.60 -16.66 -1.56
N ARG A 57 -4.58 -16.06 -2.23
CA ARG A 57 -4.67 -16.01 -3.71
C ARG A 57 -4.74 -14.58 -4.24
N VAL A 58 -5.25 -13.67 -3.42
CA VAL A 58 -5.51 -12.29 -3.82
C VAL A 58 -5.08 -11.36 -2.71
N VAL A 59 -4.40 -10.28 -3.06
CA VAL A 59 -4.16 -9.13 -2.20
C VAL A 59 -4.93 -7.93 -2.72
N VAL A 60 -5.66 -7.26 -1.83
CA VAL A 60 -6.39 -6.03 -2.12
C VAL A 60 -5.74 -4.89 -1.36
N LEU A 61 -5.41 -3.80 -2.06
CA LEU A 61 -4.97 -2.55 -1.45
C LEU A 61 -6.10 -1.53 -1.51
N THR A 62 -6.37 -0.85 -0.40
CA THR A 62 -7.36 0.21 -0.32
C THR A 62 -6.96 1.25 0.74
N GLY A 63 -7.73 2.31 0.91
CA GLY A 63 -7.48 3.36 1.91
C GLY A 63 -8.68 3.61 2.81
N THR A 64 -8.44 4.03 4.03
CA THR A 64 -9.48 4.44 4.98
C THR A 64 -9.98 5.86 4.63
N GLY A 65 -11.29 6.04 4.61
CA GLY A 65 -11.91 7.35 4.44
C GLY A 65 -11.96 7.81 2.99
N ARG A 66 -11.73 9.11 2.76
CA ARG A 66 -11.96 9.76 1.46
C ARG A 66 -10.80 9.66 0.47
N ALA A 67 -9.70 9.05 0.85
CA ALA A 67 -8.54 8.88 -0.02
C ALA A 67 -8.09 7.43 -0.08
N PHE A 68 -7.61 7.01 -1.22
CA PHE A 68 -6.72 5.86 -1.31
C PHE A 68 -5.37 6.26 -0.68
N SER A 69 -4.69 7.22 -1.27
CA SER A 69 -3.54 7.89 -0.68
C SER A 69 -3.20 9.17 -1.45
N ALA A 70 -2.80 10.20 -0.74
CA ALA A 70 -2.32 11.46 -1.31
C ALA A 70 -0.88 11.39 -1.87
N GLY A 71 -0.25 10.21 -1.81
CA GLY A 71 1.14 10.02 -2.22
C GLY A 71 2.12 10.22 -1.07
N VAL A 72 3.37 10.49 -1.39
CA VAL A 72 4.45 10.58 -0.39
C VAL A 72 4.20 11.70 0.62
N ASP A 73 4.38 11.38 1.90
CA ASP A 73 4.31 12.37 2.99
C ASP A 73 5.59 13.21 3.04
N LEU A 74 5.54 14.38 2.40
CA LEU A 74 6.68 15.30 2.34
C LEU A 74 7.07 15.85 3.71
N LYS A 75 6.12 15.96 4.65
CA LYS A 75 6.40 16.43 6.02
C LYS A 75 7.15 15.38 6.83
N ALA A 76 6.80 14.11 6.67
CA ALA A 76 7.49 13.01 7.35
C ALA A 76 8.94 12.84 6.86
N LEU A 77 9.22 13.22 5.62
CA LEU A 77 10.54 13.12 5.02
C LEU A 77 11.47 14.28 5.41
N GLY A 78 10.91 15.49 5.55
CA GLY A 78 11.70 16.69 5.78
C GLY A 78 12.80 16.87 4.72
N ASP A 79 13.99 17.32 5.15
CA ASP A 79 15.16 17.54 4.26
C ASP A 79 15.75 16.25 3.67
N ARG A 80 15.26 15.09 4.09
CA ARG A 80 15.69 13.77 3.59
C ARG A 80 14.97 13.32 2.31
N ALA A 81 13.95 14.08 1.88
CA ALA A 81 13.13 13.73 0.73
C ALA A 81 13.91 13.63 -0.58
N LEU A 82 14.89 14.54 -0.73
CA LEU A 82 15.70 14.63 -1.93
C LEU A 82 17.18 14.68 -1.58
N VAL A 83 17.94 13.77 -2.15
CA VAL A 83 19.39 13.81 -2.12
C VAL A 83 19.86 14.22 -3.53
N ASN A 84 20.49 15.41 -3.66
CA ASN A 84 20.90 15.96 -4.95
C ASN A 84 19.74 16.04 -5.98
N GLY A 85 18.52 16.35 -5.54
CA GLY A 85 17.35 16.43 -6.40
C GLY A 85 16.75 15.06 -6.79
N VAL A 86 17.21 13.98 -6.21
CA VAL A 86 16.73 12.62 -6.48
C VAL A 86 16.07 12.06 -5.23
N VAL A 87 14.98 11.31 -5.40
CA VAL A 87 14.31 10.60 -4.31
C VAL A 87 15.31 9.67 -3.63
N GLY A 88 15.46 9.81 -2.31
CA GLY A 88 16.43 9.02 -1.55
C GLY A 88 16.03 7.56 -1.39
N ASP A 89 17.00 6.69 -1.15
CA ASP A 89 16.82 5.24 -0.99
C ASP A 89 15.81 4.87 0.10
N ILE A 90 15.62 5.73 1.09
CA ILE A 90 14.64 5.53 2.16
C ILE A 90 13.20 5.37 1.65
N LEU A 91 12.90 5.96 0.50
CA LEU A 91 11.63 5.80 -0.20
C LEU A 91 11.73 4.85 -1.39
N ASP A 92 12.77 5.03 -2.19
CA ASP A 92 12.90 4.33 -3.47
C ASP A 92 13.04 2.81 -3.30
N VAL A 93 13.84 2.36 -2.34
CA VAL A 93 14.06 0.93 -2.10
C VAL A 93 12.77 0.19 -1.71
N PRO A 94 12.03 0.59 -0.66
CA PRO A 94 10.79 -0.09 -0.31
C PRO A 94 9.68 0.10 -1.36
N ALA A 95 9.62 1.25 -2.03
CA ALA A 95 8.63 1.49 -3.08
C ALA A 95 8.85 0.58 -4.29
N ARG A 96 10.08 0.42 -4.75
CA ARG A 96 10.42 -0.50 -5.86
C ARG A 96 10.18 -1.95 -5.48
N ALA A 97 10.55 -2.37 -4.27
CA ALA A 97 10.30 -3.72 -3.79
C ALA A 97 8.80 -4.02 -3.77
N LEU A 98 7.99 -3.09 -3.27
CA LEU A 98 6.54 -3.21 -3.24
C LEU A 98 5.93 -3.30 -4.65
N THR A 99 6.27 -2.38 -5.53
CA THR A 99 5.72 -2.36 -6.91
C THR A 99 6.14 -3.58 -7.71
N ASP A 100 7.35 -4.08 -7.52
CA ASP A 100 7.80 -5.32 -8.15
C ASP A 100 6.98 -6.53 -7.68
N LYS A 101 6.74 -6.66 -6.37
CA LYS A 101 5.89 -7.72 -5.82
C LYS A 101 4.46 -7.66 -6.35
N LEU A 102 3.89 -6.47 -6.49
CA LEU A 102 2.53 -6.27 -7.01
C LEU A 102 2.43 -6.64 -8.50
N ALA A 103 3.43 -6.24 -9.29
CA ALA A 103 3.43 -6.45 -10.74
C ALA A 103 3.86 -7.87 -11.14
N ASN A 104 4.82 -8.46 -10.44
CA ASN A 104 5.50 -9.69 -10.85
C ASN A 104 5.36 -10.85 -9.86
N GLY A 105 4.77 -10.60 -8.69
CA GLY A 105 4.54 -11.65 -7.69
C GLY A 105 3.52 -12.70 -8.14
N SER A 106 3.54 -13.85 -7.49
CA SER A 106 2.66 -15.00 -7.80
C SER A 106 1.23 -14.87 -7.23
N ILE A 107 0.85 -13.69 -6.75
CA ILE A 107 -0.47 -13.40 -6.20
C ILE A 107 -1.19 -12.38 -7.09
N VAL A 108 -2.50 -12.50 -7.23
CA VAL A 108 -3.29 -11.47 -7.93
C VAL A 108 -3.41 -10.24 -7.04
N SER A 109 -3.03 -9.08 -7.55
CA SER A 109 -3.13 -7.81 -6.84
C SER A 109 -4.23 -6.93 -7.39
N ILE A 110 -5.04 -6.36 -6.50
CA ILE A 110 -6.15 -5.47 -6.83
C ILE A 110 -5.99 -4.17 -6.06
N ALA A 111 -5.92 -3.05 -6.78
CA ALA A 111 -6.05 -1.73 -6.19
C ALA A 111 -7.52 -1.32 -6.16
N LYS A 112 -8.09 -1.23 -4.97
CA LYS A 112 -9.44 -0.69 -4.74
C LYS A 112 -9.31 0.80 -4.40
N VAL A 113 -9.36 1.64 -5.42
CA VAL A 113 -9.15 3.08 -5.31
C VAL A 113 -10.46 3.75 -4.89
N ASN A 114 -10.57 4.02 -3.60
CA ASN A 114 -11.79 4.52 -2.95
C ASN A 114 -11.93 6.05 -2.98
N GLY A 115 -10.93 6.77 -3.44
CA GLY A 115 -10.91 8.22 -3.48
C GLY A 115 -9.58 8.76 -4.00
N PHE A 116 -9.13 9.90 -3.49
CA PHE A 116 -7.90 10.56 -3.93
C PHE A 116 -6.73 9.59 -4.04
N CYS A 117 -6.06 9.60 -5.19
CA CYS A 117 -4.91 8.74 -5.48
C CYS A 117 -3.91 9.50 -6.32
N PHE A 118 -2.83 10.00 -5.70
CA PHE A 118 -1.88 10.90 -6.33
C PHE A 118 -0.45 10.35 -6.30
N THR A 119 0.34 10.74 -7.29
CA THR A 119 1.79 10.53 -7.39
C THR A 119 2.24 9.10 -7.05
N GLY A 120 3.08 8.88 -6.06
CA GLY A 120 3.56 7.55 -5.68
C GLY A 120 2.47 6.54 -5.33
N ALA A 121 1.31 7.01 -4.82
CA ALA A 121 0.16 6.15 -4.58
C ALA A 121 -0.46 5.64 -5.90
N LEU A 122 -0.51 6.49 -6.93
CA LEU A 122 -0.97 6.10 -8.24
C LEU A 122 0.01 5.10 -8.89
N GLU A 123 1.30 5.27 -8.69
CA GLU A 123 2.30 4.29 -9.16
C GLU A 123 2.09 2.91 -8.52
N ILE A 124 1.81 2.87 -7.23
CA ILE A 124 1.49 1.61 -6.51
C ILE A 124 0.20 0.99 -7.08
N ALA A 125 -0.85 1.79 -7.26
CA ALA A 125 -2.11 1.32 -7.81
C ALA A 125 -1.96 0.78 -9.24
N LEU A 126 -1.17 1.45 -10.08
CA LEU A 126 -0.89 1.03 -11.45
C LEU A 126 0.00 -0.23 -11.53
N ALA A 127 0.76 -0.53 -10.49
CA ALA A 127 1.54 -1.77 -10.42
C ALA A 127 0.69 -3.01 -10.13
N CYS A 128 -0.54 -2.83 -9.63
CA CYS A 128 -1.48 -3.93 -9.40
C CYS A 128 -1.99 -4.52 -10.73
N ASP A 129 -2.40 -5.79 -10.69
CA ASP A 129 -2.94 -6.47 -11.86
C ASP A 129 -4.29 -5.89 -12.28
N ILE A 130 -5.11 -5.50 -11.30
CA ILE A 130 -6.47 -4.96 -11.52
C ILE A 130 -6.61 -3.69 -10.70
N MET A 131 -7.24 -2.68 -11.31
CA MET A 131 -7.62 -1.46 -10.63
C MET A 131 -9.14 -1.27 -10.70
N VAL A 132 -9.78 -1.14 -9.55
CA VAL A 132 -11.19 -0.79 -9.41
C VAL A 132 -11.24 0.60 -8.78
N VAL A 133 -11.88 1.53 -9.46
CA VAL A 133 -11.88 2.94 -9.09
C VAL A 133 -13.29 3.40 -8.79
N ALA A 134 -13.48 4.09 -7.67
CA ALA A 134 -14.75 4.73 -7.36
C ALA A 134 -15.04 5.86 -8.37
N ASP A 135 -16.30 6.06 -8.71
CA ASP A 135 -16.71 7.10 -9.67
C ASP A 135 -16.24 8.51 -9.25
N GLU A 136 -16.08 8.73 -7.95
CA GLU A 136 -15.73 10.02 -7.36
C GLU A 136 -14.20 10.14 -7.04
N ALA A 137 -13.43 9.14 -7.40
CA ALA A 137 -11.99 9.14 -7.12
C ALA A 137 -11.21 10.11 -8.01
#